data_e3f4229f14c9e16ce6864db27bd031c8
#
_entry.id   e3f4229f14c9e16ce6864db27bd031c8
#
_cell.length_a   1.000
_cell.length_b   1.000
_cell.length_c   1.000
_cell.angle_alpha   90.00
_cell.angle_beta   90.00
_cell.angle_gamma   90.00
#
_symmetry.space_group_name_H-M   'P 1'
#
loop_
_entity.id
_entity.type
_entity.pdbx_description
1 polymer ?
#
loop_
_entity_poly.entity_id
_entity_poly.type
_entity_poly.pdbx_seq_one_letter_code
_entity_poly.pdbx_strand_id
1 'polypeptide(L)'
;MPTLRLKHLYVIAAVALALPAATACDSYKDDVAAVQAADSIVPGKSNDALAREIAGARGSIKWSGAKAERYDNDAIVLVTADIDRVGQSGADHKIALEFINNRETRKIAFEQAFIDGKPQSLLGGALTLFLLQLD
;
A
#
# COMPACT_ATOMS: atom_id res chain seq x y z
N MET A 1 -25.93 15.97 41.53
CA MET A 1 -26.28 15.90 40.10
C MET A 1 -25.26 16.50 39.16
N PRO A 2 -24.65 17.69 39.43
CA PRO A 2 -23.61 18.22 38.50
C PRO A 2 -22.37 17.34 38.38
N THR A 3 -22.01 16.59 39.40
CA THR A 3 -20.84 15.71 39.40
C THR A 3 -20.97 14.49 38.47
N LEU A 4 -22.17 14.00 38.24
CA LEU A 4 -22.44 12.89 37.30
C LEU A 4 -22.27 13.32 35.84
N ARG A 5 -22.64 14.56 35.51
CA ARG A 5 -22.46 15.13 34.17
C ARG A 5 -21.00 15.34 33.83
N LEU A 6 -20.18 15.73 34.81
CA LEU A 6 -18.73 15.89 34.62
C LEU A 6 -18.05 14.56 34.31
N LYS A 7 -18.44 13.46 34.96
CA LYS A 7 -17.90 12.13 34.68
C LYS A 7 -18.21 11.67 33.28
N HIS A 8 -19.39 11.95 32.77
CA HIS A 8 -19.77 11.63 31.41
C HIS A 8 -19.00 12.43 30.39
N LEU A 9 -18.74 13.72 30.68
CA LEU A 9 -17.94 14.58 29.84
C LEU A 9 -16.50 14.08 29.70
N TYR A 10 -15.91 13.55 30.77
CA TYR A 10 -14.56 13.00 30.73
C TYR A 10 -14.46 11.76 29.84
N VAL A 11 -15.44 10.88 29.90
CA VAL A 11 -15.48 9.68 29.07
C VAL A 11 -15.61 10.04 27.60
N ILE A 12 -16.45 11.02 27.27
CA ILE A 12 -16.63 11.49 25.87
C ILE A 12 -15.34 12.13 25.35
N ALA A 13 -14.64 12.92 26.18
CA ALA A 13 -13.40 13.55 25.80
C ALA A 13 -12.28 12.51 25.54
N ALA A 14 -12.21 11.45 26.34
CA ALA A 14 -11.24 10.38 26.16
C ALA A 14 -11.48 9.61 24.85
N VAL A 15 -12.75 9.32 24.52
CA VAL A 15 -13.12 8.67 23.26
C VAL A 15 -12.82 9.59 22.05
N ALA A 16 -13.10 10.89 22.16
CA ALA A 16 -12.82 11.84 21.10
C ALA A 16 -11.31 11.98 20.81
N LEU A 17 -10.46 11.84 21.82
CA LEU A 17 -9.00 11.88 21.66
C LEU A 17 -8.44 10.61 20.99
N ALA A 18 -9.11 9.47 21.13
CA ALA A 18 -8.71 8.23 20.48
C ALA A 18 -9.11 8.20 18.99
N LEU A 19 -10.23 8.81 18.62
CA LEU A 19 -10.76 8.82 17.25
C LEU A 19 -9.82 9.41 16.20
N PRO A 20 -9.12 10.56 16.41
CA PRO A 20 -8.22 11.11 15.42
C PRO A 20 -7.07 10.18 15.01
N ALA A 21 -6.53 9.39 15.94
CA ALA A 21 -5.47 8.43 15.63
C ALA A 21 -5.98 7.27 14.77
N ALA A 22 -7.16 6.73 15.08
CA ALA A 22 -7.81 5.70 14.27
C ALA A 22 -8.18 6.21 12.88
N THR A 23 -8.71 7.45 12.79
CA THR A 23 -9.07 8.07 11.52
C THR A 23 -7.85 8.30 10.64
N ALA A 24 -6.70 8.70 11.21
CA ALA A 24 -5.45 8.89 10.47
C ALA A 24 -4.94 7.57 9.87
N CYS A 25 -5.07 6.43 10.59
CA CYS A 25 -4.69 5.11 10.07
C CYS A 25 -5.62 4.65 8.94
N ASP A 26 -6.89 5.06 8.96
CA ASP A 26 -7.91 4.68 7.96
C ASP A 26 -7.99 5.64 6.77
N SER A 27 -7.27 6.77 6.79
CA SER A 27 -7.36 7.82 5.77
C SER A 27 -7.10 7.35 4.35
N TYR A 28 -6.32 6.29 4.16
CA TYR A 28 -5.93 5.75 2.87
C TYR A 28 -6.44 4.34 2.60
N LYS A 29 -7.30 3.84 3.47
CA LYS A 29 -7.82 2.48 3.38
C LYS A 29 -8.55 2.21 2.06
N ASP A 30 -9.39 3.15 1.63
CA ASP A 30 -10.13 3.01 0.38
C ASP A 30 -9.22 3.10 -0.84
N ASP A 31 -8.19 3.93 -0.78
CA ASP A 31 -7.18 4.03 -1.83
C ASP A 31 -6.40 2.72 -1.98
N VAL A 32 -6.00 2.13 -0.86
CA VAL A 32 -5.31 0.84 -0.84
C VAL A 32 -6.20 -0.25 -1.44
N ALA A 33 -7.47 -0.32 -1.01
CA ALA A 33 -8.42 -1.30 -1.53
C ALA A 33 -8.65 -1.14 -3.05
N ALA A 34 -8.76 0.10 -3.53
CA ALA A 34 -8.93 0.38 -4.96
C ALA A 34 -7.72 -0.07 -5.77
N VAL A 35 -6.52 0.21 -5.29
CA VAL A 35 -5.26 -0.20 -5.96
C VAL A 35 -5.13 -1.72 -5.97
N GLN A 36 -5.42 -2.39 -4.85
CA GLN A 36 -5.36 -3.85 -4.77
C GLN A 36 -6.27 -4.53 -5.79
N ALA A 37 -7.46 -4.00 -5.98
CA ALA A 37 -8.46 -4.57 -6.89
C ALA A 37 -8.24 -4.21 -8.36
N ALA A 38 -7.46 -3.17 -8.65
CA ALA A 38 -7.22 -2.72 -10.01
C ALA A 38 -6.36 -3.72 -10.81
N ASP A 39 -6.51 -3.68 -12.12
CA ASP A 39 -5.70 -4.50 -13.03
C ASP A 39 -4.22 -4.14 -12.91
N SER A 40 -3.39 -5.16 -12.82
CA SER A 40 -1.94 -4.98 -12.77
C SER A 40 -1.34 -4.85 -14.17
N ILE A 41 -0.02 -4.62 -14.22
CA ILE A 41 0.75 -4.65 -15.47
C ILE A 41 0.76 -6.04 -16.12
N VAL A 42 0.39 -7.08 -15.37
CA VAL A 42 0.26 -8.45 -15.90
C VAL A 42 -1.19 -8.69 -16.27
N PRO A 43 -1.49 -8.96 -17.55
CA PRO A 43 -2.87 -9.19 -17.99
C PRO A 43 -3.55 -10.33 -17.22
N GLY A 44 -4.78 -10.08 -16.80
CA GLY A 44 -5.59 -11.06 -16.08
C GLY A 44 -5.31 -11.17 -14.58
N LYS A 45 -4.43 -10.33 -14.04
CA LYS A 45 -4.12 -10.31 -12.60
C LYS A 45 -4.38 -8.92 -12.01
N SER A 46 -4.99 -8.89 -10.83
CA SER A 46 -5.07 -7.67 -10.04
C SER A 46 -3.70 -7.33 -9.41
N ASN A 47 -3.55 -6.10 -8.95
CA ASN A 47 -2.33 -5.70 -8.24
C ASN A 47 -2.09 -6.55 -6.99
N ASP A 48 -3.15 -6.89 -6.24
CA ASP A 48 -3.03 -7.76 -5.06
C ASP A 48 -2.58 -9.18 -5.45
N ALA A 49 -3.15 -9.75 -6.52
CA ALA A 49 -2.75 -11.07 -7.00
C ALA A 49 -1.29 -11.09 -7.45
N LEU A 50 -0.85 -10.04 -8.15
CA LEU A 50 0.54 -9.90 -8.57
C LEU A 50 1.47 -9.79 -7.36
N ALA A 51 1.11 -8.98 -6.38
CA ALA A 51 1.91 -8.83 -5.16
C ALA A 51 2.05 -10.15 -4.40
N ARG A 52 0.99 -10.94 -4.30
CA ARG A 52 1.01 -12.26 -3.66
C ARG A 52 1.91 -13.25 -4.41
N GLU A 53 1.86 -13.21 -5.75
CA GLU A 53 2.75 -14.04 -6.56
C GLU A 53 4.21 -13.67 -6.36
N ILE A 54 4.51 -12.38 -6.30
CA ILE A 54 5.87 -11.88 -6.02
C ILE A 54 6.33 -12.31 -4.63
N ALA A 55 5.47 -12.22 -3.62
CA ALA A 55 5.80 -12.62 -2.25
C ALA A 55 6.10 -14.12 -2.15
N GLY A 56 5.37 -14.92 -2.90
CA GLY A 56 5.47 -16.37 -2.83
C GLY A 56 4.84 -16.96 -1.57
N ALA A 57 4.93 -18.28 -1.41
CA ALA A 57 4.26 -19.00 -0.32
C ALA A 57 4.81 -18.64 1.07
N ARG A 58 6.07 -18.24 1.17
CA ARG A 58 6.73 -17.94 2.44
C ARG A 58 6.93 -16.45 2.68
N GLY A 59 6.63 -15.62 1.70
CA GLY A 59 6.77 -14.18 1.80
C GLY A 59 5.60 -13.50 2.48
N SER A 60 5.73 -12.21 2.69
CA SER A 60 4.70 -11.37 3.29
C SER A 60 4.54 -10.06 2.54
N ILE A 61 3.37 -9.44 2.69
CA ILE A 61 3.04 -8.18 2.02
C ILE A 61 2.44 -7.23 3.06
N LYS A 62 2.91 -5.98 3.02
CA LYS A 62 2.31 -4.90 3.78
C LYS A 62 1.89 -3.80 2.82
N TRP A 63 0.60 -3.54 2.74
CA TRP A 63 0.02 -2.45 1.98
C TRP A 63 -0.09 -1.19 2.83
N SER A 64 0.23 -0.04 2.25
CA SER A 64 0.09 1.25 2.93
C SER A 64 -0.25 2.35 1.94
N GLY A 65 -0.82 3.43 2.45
CA GLY A 65 -1.14 4.61 1.67
C GLY A 65 -0.56 5.86 2.32
N ALA A 66 -0.20 6.84 1.51
CA ALA A 66 0.32 8.11 1.95
C ALA A 66 0.02 9.19 0.92
N LYS A 67 0.19 10.45 1.32
CA LYS A 67 0.17 11.55 0.36
C LYS A 67 1.33 11.40 -0.62
N ALA A 68 1.07 11.60 -1.91
CA ALA A 68 2.13 11.57 -2.92
C ALA A 68 2.88 12.90 -2.94
N GLU A 69 3.97 12.98 -2.19
CA GLU A 69 4.71 14.24 -1.94
C GLU A 69 5.26 14.89 -3.21
N ARG A 70 5.60 14.09 -4.21
CA ARG A 70 6.14 14.63 -5.48
C ARG A 70 5.09 15.28 -6.38
N TYR A 71 3.81 15.12 -6.05
CA TYR A 71 2.72 15.75 -6.79
C TYR A 71 2.14 16.89 -5.97
N ASP A 72 2.00 18.04 -6.57
CA ASP A 72 1.36 19.19 -5.94
C ASP A 72 -0.17 19.13 -6.12
N ASN A 73 -0.73 18.01 -5.67
CA ASN A 73 -2.16 17.73 -5.75
C ASN A 73 -2.56 16.77 -4.64
N ASP A 74 -3.39 17.24 -3.71
CA ASP A 74 -3.86 16.46 -2.55
C ASP A 74 -4.76 15.27 -2.95
N ALA A 75 -5.32 15.27 -4.16
CA ALA A 75 -6.11 14.16 -4.67
C ALA A 75 -5.27 12.95 -5.07
N ILE A 76 -3.96 13.10 -5.19
CA ILE A 76 -3.07 12.02 -5.58
C ILE A 76 -2.51 11.33 -4.34
N VAL A 77 -2.80 10.03 -4.24
CA VAL A 77 -2.38 9.17 -3.14
C VAL A 77 -1.35 8.17 -3.64
N LEU A 78 -0.26 8.04 -2.90
CA LEU A 78 0.74 6.99 -3.13
C LEU A 78 0.32 5.75 -2.34
N VAL A 79 0.16 4.64 -3.03
CA VAL A 79 -0.10 3.33 -2.41
C VAL A 79 1.10 2.44 -2.65
N THR A 80 1.60 1.84 -1.60
CA THR A 80 2.81 1.01 -1.66
C THR A 80 2.49 -0.40 -1.17
N ALA A 81 2.95 -1.40 -1.92
CA ALA A 81 3.03 -2.77 -1.47
C ALA A 81 4.49 -3.08 -1.10
N ASP A 82 4.75 -3.23 0.19
CA ASP A 82 6.05 -3.66 0.69
C ASP A 82 6.05 -5.19 0.82
N ILE A 83 6.88 -5.84 0.02
CA ILE A 83 6.91 -7.29 -0.12
C ILE A 83 8.24 -7.82 0.37
N ASP A 84 8.18 -8.77 1.30
CA ASP A 84 9.31 -9.58 1.69
C ASP A 84 9.21 -10.92 0.96
N ARG A 85 10.14 -11.16 0.04
CA ARG A 85 10.22 -12.43 -0.69
C ARG A 85 11.31 -13.28 -0.08
N VAL A 86 10.97 -14.49 0.29
CA VAL A 86 11.90 -15.49 0.79
C VAL A 86 12.30 -16.42 -0.35
N GLY A 87 13.54 -16.33 -0.78
CA GLY A 87 14.08 -17.18 -1.86
C GLY A 87 14.30 -18.62 -1.42
N GLN A 88 14.22 -19.55 -2.37
CA GLN A 88 14.46 -20.98 -2.09
C GLN A 88 15.88 -21.25 -1.66
N SER A 89 16.83 -20.47 -2.13
CA SER A 89 18.24 -20.57 -1.79
C SER A 89 18.60 -19.87 -0.46
N GLY A 90 17.61 -19.29 0.23
CA GLY A 90 17.82 -18.49 1.43
C GLY A 90 18.17 -17.04 1.17
N ALA A 91 18.21 -16.61 -0.08
CA ALA A 91 18.37 -15.20 -0.44
C ALA A 91 17.01 -14.50 -0.34
N ASP A 92 16.89 -13.58 0.61
CA ASP A 92 15.67 -12.80 0.81
C ASP A 92 15.77 -11.47 0.07
N HIS A 93 14.67 -11.04 -0.52
CA HIS A 93 14.59 -9.76 -1.22
C HIS A 93 13.45 -8.92 -0.68
N LYS A 94 13.69 -7.61 -0.59
CA LYS A 94 12.68 -6.61 -0.27
C LYS A 94 12.25 -5.93 -1.55
N ILE A 95 10.98 -6.03 -1.87
CA ILE A 95 10.41 -5.47 -3.08
C ILE A 95 9.35 -4.46 -2.69
N ALA A 96 9.40 -3.26 -3.26
CA ALA A 96 8.37 -2.27 -3.08
C ALA A 96 7.73 -1.95 -4.44
N LEU A 97 6.42 -2.05 -4.51
CA LEU A 97 5.65 -1.62 -5.66
C LEU A 97 4.90 -0.35 -5.30
N GLU A 98 5.13 0.71 -6.05
CA GLU A 98 4.47 1.98 -5.85
C GLU A 98 3.42 2.24 -6.91
N PHE A 99 2.24 2.64 -6.46
CA PHE A 99 1.08 2.96 -7.30
C PHE A 99 0.58 4.35 -6.97
N ILE A 100 -0.01 5.01 -7.96
CA ILE A 100 -0.71 6.27 -7.77
C ILE A 100 -2.20 6.04 -7.93
N ASN A 101 -2.98 6.52 -6.98
CA ASN A 101 -4.43 6.61 -7.09
C ASN A 101 -4.81 8.09 -7.14
N ASN A 102 -5.39 8.51 -8.24
CA ASN A 102 -5.94 9.86 -8.37
C ASN A 102 -7.43 9.81 -7.99
N ARG A 103 -7.77 10.38 -6.83
CA ARG A 103 -9.13 10.37 -6.29
C ARG A 103 -10.13 11.13 -7.16
N GLU A 104 -9.68 12.16 -7.88
CA GLU A 104 -10.56 12.96 -8.73
C GLU A 104 -10.93 12.22 -10.01
N THR A 105 -9.95 11.67 -10.71
CA THR A 105 -10.14 10.98 -11.98
C THR A 105 -10.44 9.50 -11.81
N ARG A 106 -10.22 8.95 -10.62
CA ARG A 106 -10.31 7.52 -10.29
C ARG A 106 -9.37 6.65 -11.12
N LYS A 107 -8.29 7.24 -11.62
CA LYS A 107 -7.26 6.52 -12.37
C LYS A 107 -6.20 6.00 -11.42
N ILE A 108 -5.84 4.75 -11.63
CA ILE A 108 -4.78 4.06 -10.89
C ILE A 108 -3.68 3.74 -11.88
N ALA A 109 -2.45 4.07 -11.51
CA ALA A 109 -1.28 3.82 -12.34
C ALA A 109 -0.18 3.18 -11.50
N PHE A 110 0.52 2.23 -12.10
CA PHE A 110 1.78 1.74 -11.55
C PHE A 110 2.85 2.82 -11.77
N GLU A 111 3.60 3.14 -10.72
CA GLU A 111 4.56 4.25 -10.75
C GLU A 111 5.99 3.76 -10.79
N GLN A 112 6.36 2.88 -9.86
CA GLN A 112 7.74 2.47 -9.68
C GLN A 112 7.83 1.15 -8.92
N ALA A 113 8.87 0.37 -9.21
CA ALA A 113 9.26 -0.78 -8.40
C ALA A 113 10.68 -0.59 -7.87
N PHE A 114 10.91 -1.11 -6.68
CA PHE A 114 12.23 -1.16 -6.06
C PHE A 114 12.53 -2.60 -5.68
N ILE A 115 13.77 -3.03 -5.88
CA ILE A 115 14.25 -4.32 -5.40
C ILE A 115 15.50 -4.04 -4.56
N ASP A 116 15.43 -4.41 -3.29
CA ASP A 116 16.49 -4.14 -2.30
C ASP A 116 16.90 -2.65 -2.28
N GLY A 117 15.90 -1.76 -2.39
CA GLY A 117 16.08 -0.30 -2.40
C GLY A 117 16.49 0.30 -3.73
N LYS A 118 16.68 -0.50 -4.77
CA LYS A 118 17.11 -0.03 -6.09
C LYS A 118 15.91 0.09 -7.04
N PRO A 119 15.70 1.26 -7.66
CA PRO A 119 14.61 1.43 -8.62
C PRO A 119 14.83 0.55 -9.85
N GLN A 120 13.72 -0.02 -10.34
CA GLN A 120 13.71 -0.91 -11.51
C GLN A 120 13.03 -0.23 -12.69
N SER A 121 13.60 -0.43 -13.87
CA SER A 121 12.97 0.00 -15.10
C SER A 121 11.85 -0.97 -15.48
N LEU A 122 10.67 -0.43 -15.74
CA LEU A 122 9.48 -1.20 -16.07
C LEU A 122 9.17 -1.05 -17.55
N LEU A 123 9.61 -1.98 -18.33
CA LEU A 123 9.25 -2.10 -19.73
C LEU A 123 8.49 -3.41 -19.94
N GLY A 124 7.14 -3.31 -19.92
CA GLY A 124 6.27 -4.46 -20.19
C GLY A 124 6.44 -5.61 -19.22
N GLY A 125 6.58 -6.83 -19.72
CA GLY A 125 6.75 -8.03 -18.91
C GLY A 125 8.13 -8.24 -18.30
N ALA A 126 9.07 -7.29 -18.50
CA ALA A 126 10.45 -7.44 -18.03
C ALA A 126 10.53 -7.56 -16.50
N LEU A 127 9.68 -6.84 -15.76
CA LEU A 127 9.63 -6.96 -14.31
C LEU A 127 9.24 -8.38 -13.88
N THR A 128 8.23 -8.95 -14.50
CA THR A 128 7.78 -10.32 -14.18
C THR A 128 8.90 -11.34 -14.43
N LEU A 129 9.56 -11.23 -15.57
CA LEU A 129 10.70 -12.11 -15.89
C LEU A 129 11.83 -11.93 -14.90
N PHE A 130 12.15 -10.69 -14.53
CA PHE A 130 13.18 -10.39 -13.55
C PHE A 130 12.84 -10.98 -12.18
N LEU A 131 11.61 -10.84 -11.73
CA LEU A 131 11.16 -11.36 -10.44
C LEU A 131 11.20 -12.90 -10.40
N LEU A 132 10.94 -13.55 -11.53
CA LEU A 132 11.06 -15.01 -11.64
C LEU A 132 12.53 -15.49 -11.55
N GLN A 133 13.49 -14.62 -11.82
CA GLN A 133 14.91 -14.94 -11.75
C GLN A 133 15.53 -14.73 -10.36
N LEU A 134 14.75 -14.20 -9.40
CA LEU A 134 15.24 -13.92 -8.06
C LEU A 134 15.34 -15.15 -7.15
N ASP A 135 14.98 -16.32 -7.62
CA ASP A 135 15.13 -17.58 -6.87
C ASP A 135 16.44 -18.31 -7.18
#